data_20d01d4a5fc4dc6531cfdcece29437e9
#
_entry.id   20d01d4a5fc4dc6531cfdcece29437e9
#
_cell.length_a   1.000
_cell.length_b   1.000
_cell.length_c   1.000
_cell.angle_alpha   90.00
_cell.angle_beta   90.00
_cell.angle_gamma   90.00
#
_symmetry.space_group_name_H-M   'P 1'
#
loop_
_entity.id
_entity.type
_entity.pdbx_description
1 polymer ?
#
loop_
_entity_poly.entity_id
_entity_poly.type
_entity_poly.pdbx_seq_one_letter_code
_entity_poly.pdbx_strand_id
1 'polypeptide(L)'
;MEMFSIASGSSGNCICVGNDNDHVLIDCGISGKKTEAGLNQYELTTPDCAGILVTHEHIDHIAGLGVIMRRYGLKVYATLGTIRAILKDRRVGKVDESLFNVIHPDEEFQIGTLDVKPIHISHDAADPVGYILRDDDSGRKAA
;
A
#
# COMPACT_ATOMS: atom_id res chain seq x y z
N MET A 1 -15.26 -4.58 7.84
CA MET A 1 -14.06 -4.00 7.23
C MET A 1 -14.15 -2.48 7.22
N GLU A 2 -13.07 -1.82 7.53
CA GLU A 2 -13.01 -0.37 7.61
C GLU A 2 -12.05 0.18 6.56
N MET A 3 -12.36 1.36 6.05
CA MET A 3 -11.50 2.09 5.13
C MET A 3 -11.51 3.55 5.51
N PHE A 4 -10.35 4.16 5.65
CA PHE A 4 -10.27 5.59 5.91
C PHE A 4 -9.09 6.22 5.16
N SER A 5 -9.32 7.43 4.68
CA SER A 5 -8.30 8.19 3.97
C SER A 5 -7.42 8.93 4.98
N ILE A 6 -6.10 8.70 4.92
CA ILE A 6 -5.14 9.48 5.68
C ILE A 6 -4.81 10.74 4.90
N ALA A 7 -4.69 10.64 3.58
CA ALA A 7 -4.47 11.76 2.68
C ALA A 7 -4.95 11.41 1.28
N SER A 8 -5.42 12.43 0.55
CA SER A 8 -5.83 12.29 -0.85
C SER A 8 -5.55 13.57 -1.62
N GLY A 9 -5.26 13.42 -2.92
CA GLY A 9 -5.01 14.54 -3.82
C GLY A 9 -3.59 14.58 -4.36
N SER A 10 -3.27 15.65 -5.07
CA SER A 10 -1.99 15.79 -5.75
C SER A 10 -0.79 15.99 -4.81
N SER A 11 -1.03 16.34 -3.56
CA SER A 11 0.02 16.51 -2.55
C SER A 11 0.36 15.21 -1.81
N GLY A 12 -0.36 14.13 -2.08
CA GLY A 12 -0.08 12.81 -1.52
C GLY A 12 -1.32 12.00 -1.25
N ASN A 13 -1.21 10.68 -1.44
CA ASN A 13 -2.31 9.73 -1.27
C ASN A 13 -1.89 8.61 -0.33
N CYS A 14 -2.73 8.31 0.65
CA CYS A 14 -2.53 7.22 1.57
C CYS A 14 -3.87 6.83 2.17
N ILE A 15 -4.26 5.57 2.00
CA ILE A 15 -5.52 5.03 2.50
C ILE A 15 -5.22 3.82 3.37
N CYS A 16 -5.87 3.73 4.53
CA CYS A 16 -5.79 2.55 5.38
C CYS A 16 -7.06 1.72 5.22
N VAL A 17 -6.87 0.42 5.00
CA VAL A 17 -7.98 -0.53 4.88
C VAL A 17 -7.70 -1.71 5.79
N GLY A 18 -8.70 -2.17 6.51
CA GLY A 18 -8.51 -3.35 7.36
C GLY A 18 -9.77 -3.85 8.03
N ASN A 19 -9.58 -4.92 8.78
CA ASN A 19 -10.57 -5.51 9.66
C ASN A 19 -10.08 -5.41 11.10
N ASP A 20 -10.69 -6.16 12.03
CA ASP A 20 -10.28 -6.13 13.43
C ASP A 20 -8.88 -6.72 13.67
N ASN A 21 -8.36 -7.52 12.74
CA ASN A 21 -7.10 -8.24 12.91
C ASN A 21 -5.96 -7.67 12.07
N ASP A 22 -6.23 -7.23 10.85
CA ASP A 22 -5.19 -6.84 9.89
C ASP A 22 -5.53 -5.53 9.21
N HIS A 23 -4.50 -4.69 9.02
CA HIS A 23 -4.60 -3.43 8.30
C HIS A 23 -3.49 -3.34 7.25
N VAL A 24 -3.81 -2.73 6.12
CA VAL A 24 -2.83 -2.42 5.07
C VAL A 24 -2.96 -0.97 4.67
N LEU A 25 -1.87 -0.42 4.15
CA LEU A 25 -1.87 0.91 3.53
C LEU A 25 -1.98 0.73 2.02
N ILE A 26 -2.82 1.52 1.39
CA ILE A 26 -2.86 1.64 -0.06
C ILE A 26 -2.17 2.95 -0.40
N ASP A 27 -0.99 2.85 -0.99
CA ASP A 27 -0.07 3.94 -1.29
C ASP A 27 0.48 4.63 -0.04
N CYS A 28 1.66 5.23 -0.18
CA CYS A 28 2.35 6.00 0.85
C CYS A 28 2.90 7.27 0.21
N GLY A 29 2.01 8.16 -0.21
CA GLY A 29 2.36 9.38 -0.92
C GLY A 29 2.65 10.58 -0.02
N ILE A 30 2.61 10.41 1.30
CA ILE A 30 2.94 11.44 2.29
C ILE A 30 4.13 10.99 3.13
N SER A 31 4.73 11.90 3.90
CA SER A 31 5.88 11.54 4.74
C SER A 31 5.53 10.43 5.75
N GLY A 32 6.55 9.70 6.20
CA GLY A 32 6.36 8.70 7.23
C GLY A 32 5.79 9.28 8.52
N LYS A 33 6.20 10.50 8.88
CA LYS A 33 5.68 11.22 10.04
C LYS A 33 4.19 11.51 9.91
N LYS A 34 3.75 11.99 8.75
CA LYS A 34 2.33 12.28 8.50
C LYS A 34 1.50 10.99 8.44
N THR A 35 2.06 9.93 7.88
CA THR A 35 1.41 8.61 7.87
C THR A 35 1.15 8.13 9.30
N GLU A 36 2.17 8.18 10.16
CA GLU A 36 2.04 7.80 11.56
C GLU A 36 1.00 8.65 12.29
N ALA A 37 1.06 9.96 12.11
CA ALA A 37 0.08 10.86 12.73
C ALA A 37 -1.36 10.55 12.30
N GLY A 38 -1.56 10.24 11.02
CA GLY A 38 -2.87 9.87 10.50
C GLY A 38 -3.38 8.57 11.08
N LEU A 39 -2.53 7.56 11.16
CA LEU A 39 -2.88 6.27 11.77
C LEU A 39 -3.22 6.41 13.26
N ASN A 40 -2.46 7.23 13.98
CA ASN A 40 -2.69 7.46 15.41
C ASN A 40 -4.08 8.00 15.72
N GLN A 41 -4.71 8.72 14.80
CA GLN A 41 -6.07 9.20 14.97
C GLN A 41 -7.09 8.06 15.03
N TYR A 42 -6.72 6.88 14.53
CA TYR A 42 -7.54 5.67 14.54
C TYR A 42 -6.99 4.61 15.48
N GLU A 43 -6.14 5.02 16.42
CA GLU A 43 -5.53 4.13 17.42
C GLU A 43 -4.63 3.06 16.78
N LEU A 44 -4.04 3.37 15.64
CA LEU A 44 -3.11 2.50 14.91
C LEU A 44 -1.74 3.16 14.84
N THR A 45 -0.71 2.32 14.64
CA THR A 45 0.66 2.78 14.37
C THR A 45 1.12 2.18 13.04
N THR A 46 2.19 2.73 12.48
CA THR A 46 2.73 2.19 11.22
C THR A 46 3.12 0.71 11.36
N PRO A 47 3.79 0.26 12.44
CA PRO A 47 4.08 -1.16 12.60
C PRO A 47 2.87 -2.08 12.71
N ASP A 48 1.69 -1.54 13.03
CA ASP A 48 0.46 -2.34 13.07
C ASP A 48 -0.01 -2.74 11.67
N CYS A 49 0.50 -2.08 10.63
CA CYS A 49 0.11 -2.41 9.26
C CYS A 49 0.85 -3.65 8.77
N ALA A 50 0.12 -4.57 8.15
CA ALA A 50 0.67 -5.83 7.65
C ALA A 50 1.44 -5.65 6.34
N GLY A 51 1.21 -4.55 5.62
CA GLY A 51 1.90 -4.27 4.38
C GLY A 51 1.38 -3.03 3.68
N ILE A 52 2.01 -2.73 2.56
CA ILE A 52 1.68 -1.60 1.71
C ILE A 52 1.34 -2.12 0.32
N LEU A 53 0.17 -1.74 -0.19
CA LEU A 53 -0.25 -2.02 -1.55
C LEU A 53 -0.01 -0.76 -2.38
N VAL A 54 0.81 -0.85 -3.43
CA VAL A 54 1.10 0.31 -4.28
C VAL A 54 0.32 0.21 -5.58
N THR A 55 -0.43 1.26 -5.92
CA THR A 55 -1.24 1.29 -7.14
C THR A 55 -0.39 1.62 -8.36
N HIS A 56 0.48 2.60 -8.24
CA HIS A 56 1.40 3.01 -9.30
C HIS A 56 2.52 3.87 -8.72
N GLU A 57 3.52 4.18 -9.54
CA GLU A 57 4.80 4.76 -9.09
C GLU A 57 4.87 6.30 -9.08
N HIS A 58 3.78 7.02 -9.32
CA HIS A 58 3.81 8.48 -9.25
C HIS A 58 4.14 8.94 -7.84
N ILE A 59 4.90 10.03 -7.71
CA ILE A 59 5.46 10.46 -6.44
C ILE A 59 4.41 10.75 -5.36
N ASP A 60 3.25 11.23 -5.75
CA ASP A 60 2.14 11.47 -4.82
C ASP A 60 1.51 10.18 -4.27
N HIS A 61 2.01 9.01 -4.70
CA HIS A 61 1.64 7.69 -4.20
C HIS A 61 2.78 6.95 -3.50
N ILE A 62 4.03 7.41 -3.65
CA ILE A 62 5.19 6.71 -3.11
C ILE A 62 6.18 7.60 -2.34
N ALA A 63 5.87 8.88 -2.13
CA ALA A 63 6.83 9.82 -1.53
C ALA A 63 7.37 9.38 -0.17
N GLY A 64 6.55 8.73 0.65
CA GLY A 64 6.95 8.24 1.98
C GLY A 64 7.34 6.77 2.02
N LEU A 65 7.26 6.07 0.89
CA LEU A 65 7.45 4.62 0.85
C LEU A 65 8.84 4.20 1.33
N GLY A 66 9.89 4.85 0.82
CA GLY A 66 11.26 4.49 1.18
C GLY A 66 11.55 4.64 2.67
N VAL A 67 11.08 5.73 3.28
CA VAL A 67 11.25 5.97 4.72
C VAL A 67 10.54 4.89 5.53
N ILE A 68 9.31 4.54 5.17
CA ILE A 68 8.54 3.52 5.89
C ILE A 68 9.19 2.15 5.74
N MET A 69 9.67 1.80 4.55
CA MET A 69 10.37 0.55 4.33
C MET A 69 11.64 0.45 5.18
N ARG A 70 12.46 1.50 5.20
CA ARG A 70 13.72 1.51 5.97
C ARG A 70 13.47 1.49 7.46
N ARG A 71 12.45 2.21 7.92
CA ARG A 71 12.20 2.38 9.35
C ARG A 71 11.46 1.19 9.97
N TYR A 72 10.50 0.63 9.26
CA TYR A 72 9.59 -0.38 9.83
C TYR A 72 9.70 -1.76 9.17
N GLY A 73 10.33 -1.85 8.00
CA GLY A 73 10.47 -3.13 7.30
C GLY A 73 9.15 -3.71 6.79
N LEU A 74 8.19 -2.88 6.48
CA LEU A 74 6.91 -3.36 5.95
C LEU A 74 7.07 -3.94 4.56
N LYS A 75 6.36 -5.04 4.30
CA LYS A 75 6.31 -5.64 2.96
C LYS A 75 5.53 -4.74 2.01
N VAL A 76 5.99 -4.68 0.77
CA VAL A 76 5.39 -3.87 -0.28
C VAL A 76 4.93 -4.76 -1.41
N TYR A 77 3.69 -4.59 -1.83
CA TYR A 77 3.05 -5.40 -2.87
C TYR A 77 2.75 -4.50 -4.06
N ALA A 78 3.27 -4.84 -5.21
CA ALA A 78 3.07 -4.07 -6.43
C ALA A 78 3.34 -4.95 -7.66
N THR A 79 2.91 -4.50 -8.83
CA THR A 79 3.27 -5.16 -10.07
C THR A 79 4.77 -5.00 -10.34
N LEU A 80 5.34 -5.91 -11.13
CA LEU A 80 6.76 -5.85 -11.45
C LEU A 80 7.16 -4.53 -12.13
N GLY A 81 6.32 -4.03 -13.04
CA GLY A 81 6.57 -2.75 -13.70
C GLY A 81 6.64 -1.59 -12.72
N THR A 82 5.71 -1.57 -11.75
CA THR A 82 5.69 -0.55 -10.70
C THR A 82 6.92 -0.67 -9.80
N ILE A 83 7.30 -1.89 -9.38
CA ILE A 83 8.50 -2.10 -8.55
C ILE A 83 9.74 -1.59 -9.26
N ARG A 84 9.91 -1.91 -10.54
CA ARG A 84 11.06 -1.44 -11.33
C ARG A 84 11.11 0.08 -11.40
N ALA A 85 9.96 0.72 -11.59
CA ALA A 85 9.88 2.18 -11.64
C ALA A 85 10.22 2.81 -10.27
N ILE A 86 9.74 2.21 -9.17
CA ILE A 86 10.08 2.65 -7.82
C ILE A 86 11.60 2.58 -7.58
N LEU A 87 12.22 1.48 -7.97
CA LEU A 87 13.66 1.28 -7.78
C LEU A 87 14.52 2.24 -8.59
N LYS A 88 14.00 2.76 -9.69
CA LYS A 88 14.68 3.77 -10.52
C LYS A 88 14.48 5.20 -9.99
N ASP A 89 13.54 5.42 -9.09
CA ASP A 89 13.23 6.74 -8.57
C ASP A 89 14.19 7.09 -7.44
N ARG A 90 15.11 8.04 -7.70
CA ARG A 90 16.13 8.45 -6.72
C ARG A 90 15.53 9.03 -5.45
N ARG A 91 14.31 9.56 -5.52
CA ARG A 91 13.62 10.16 -4.36
C ARG A 91 13.24 9.12 -3.32
N VAL A 92 13.02 7.88 -3.73
CA VAL A 92 12.74 6.77 -2.83
C VAL A 92 13.98 6.41 -2.00
N GLY A 93 15.15 6.50 -2.62
CA GLY A 93 16.41 6.15 -2.00
C GLY A 93 16.63 4.64 -1.94
N LYS A 94 17.64 4.24 -1.17
CA LYS A 94 18.01 2.83 -1.04
C LYS A 94 17.06 2.10 -0.12
N VAL A 95 16.51 0.96 -0.56
CA VAL A 95 15.57 0.14 0.22
C VAL A 95 15.98 -1.33 0.15
N ASP A 96 15.50 -2.11 1.11
CA ASP A 96 15.65 -3.56 1.09
C ASP A 96 14.70 -4.16 0.07
N GLU A 97 15.25 -4.60 -1.07
CA GLU A 97 14.45 -5.11 -2.18
C GLU A 97 13.73 -6.42 -1.84
N SER A 98 14.18 -7.14 -0.81
CA SER A 98 13.49 -8.37 -0.37
C SER A 98 12.11 -8.10 0.22
N LEU A 99 11.79 -6.84 0.54
CA LEU A 99 10.47 -6.45 1.03
C LEU A 99 9.43 -6.37 -0.09
N PHE A 100 9.86 -6.28 -1.35
CA PHE A 100 8.93 -6.24 -2.48
C PHE A 100 8.37 -7.62 -2.80
N ASN A 101 7.07 -7.66 -3.02
CA ASN A 101 6.33 -8.85 -3.43
C ASN A 101 5.61 -8.53 -4.73
N VAL A 102 5.93 -9.26 -5.79
CA VAL A 102 5.32 -9.06 -7.09
C VAL A 102 3.90 -9.61 -7.06
N ILE A 103 2.93 -8.79 -7.47
CA ILE A 103 1.54 -9.20 -7.62
C ILE A 103 1.14 -9.08 -9.09
N HIS A 104 0.09 -9.79 -9.46
CA HIS A 104 -0.36 -9.86 -10.85
C HIS A 104 -1.83 -9.46 -10.94
N PRO A 105 -2.22 -8.63 -11.93
CA PRO A 105 -3.63 -8.30 -12.13
C PRO A 105 -4.49 -9.55 -12.22
N ASP A 106 -5.65 -9.52 -11.59
CA ASP A 106 -6.64 -10.59 -11.54
C ASP A 106 -6.24 -11.84 -10.75
N GLU A 107 -5.03 -11.89 -10.19
CA GLU A 107 -4.60 -12.98 -9.31
C GLU A 107 -4.78 -12.57 -7.84
N GLU A 108 -5.72 -13.23 -7.17
CA GLU A 108 -6.02 -12.97 -5.77
C GLU A 108 -4.91 -13.52 -4.86
N PHE A 109 -4.60 -12.78 -3.80
CA PHE A 109 -3.65 -13.22 -2.77
C PHE A 109 -4.14 -12.75 -1.39
N GLN A 110 -3.50 -13.26 -0.34
CA GLN A 110 -3.88 -12.94 1.03
C GLN A 110 -2.79 -12.20 1.77
N ILE A 111 -3.22 -11.24 2.60
CA ILE A 111 -2.38 -10.59 3.61
C ILE A 111 -3.11 -10.79 4.94
N GLY A 112 -2.63 -11.72 5.77
CA GLY A 112 -3.35 -12.10 6.98
C GLY A 112 -4.76 -12.59 6.66
N THR A 113 -5.77 -11.92 7.22
CA THR A 113 -7.18 -12.25 7.02
C THR A 113 -7.81 -11.45 5.87
N LEU A 114 -7.01 -10.68 5.14
CA LEU A 114 -7.51 -9.88 4.02
C LEU A 114 -7.25 -10.60 2.69
N ASP A 115 -8.30 -10.77 1.89
CA ASP A 115 -8.19 -11.21 0.51
C ASP A 115 -8.01 -9.99 -0.38
N VAL A 116 -6.99 -10.01 -1.23
CA VAL A 116 -6.63 -8.87 -2.08
C VAL A 116 -6.64 -9.30 -3.54
N LYS A 117 -7.35 -8.56 -4.38
CA LYS A 117 -7.35 -8.79 -5.82
C LYS A 117 -6.91 -7.52 -6.53
N PRO A 118 -5.75 -7.52 -7.20
CA PRO A 118 -5.34 -6.40 -8.02
C PRO A 118 -6.14 -6.41 -9.33
N ILE A 119 -6.51 -5.21 -9.79
CA ILE A 119 -7.24 -5.04 -11.05
C ILE A 119 -6.47 -4.04 -11.89
N HIS A 120 -6.21 -4.40 -13.15
CA HIS A 120 -5.57 -3.49 -14.08
C HIS A 120 -6.44 -2.24 -14.28
N ILE A 121 -5.82 -1.07 -14.21
CA ILE A 121 -6.49 0.20 -14.49
C ILE A 121 -5.77 0.94 -15.61
N SER A 122 -6.50 1.81 -16.31
CA SER A 122 -5.93 2.66 -17.34
C SER A 122 -5.42 3.95 -16.69
N HIS A 123 -4.11 4.12 -16.67
CA HIS A 123 -3.46 5.29 -16.09
C HIS A 123 -2.08 5.47 -16.73
N ASP A 124 -1.55 6.67 -16.70
CA ASP A 124 -0.23 6.98 -17.24
C ASP A 124 0.86 6.56 -16.24
N ALA A 125 1.20 5.30 -16.26
CA ALA A 125 2.17 4.68 -15.36
C ALA A 125 2.69 3.38 -15.96
N ALA A 126 3.70 2.77 -15.33
CA ALA A 126 4.37 1.59 -15.86
C ALA A 126 3.44 0.36 -15.93
N ASP A 127 2.71 0.08 -14.85
CA ASP A 127 1.74 -1.03 -14.82
C ASP A 127 0.77 -0.82 -13.66
N PRO A 128 -0.15 0.14 -13.80
CA PRO A 128 -1.01 0.56 -12.70
C PRO A 128 -2.11 -0.43 -12.40
N VAL A 129 -2.43 -0.58 -11.10
CA VAL A 129 -3.53 -1.43 -10.62
C VAL A 129 -4.36 -0.69 -9.57
N GLY A 130 -5.61 -1.08 -9.46
CA GLY A 130 -6.44 -0.83 -8.30
C GLY A 130 -6.52 -2.11 -7.49
N TYR A 131 -7.09 -2.05 -6.29
CA TYR A 131 -7.20 -3.20 -5.41
C TYR A 131 -8.63 -3.38 -4.92
N ILE A 132 -9.10 -4.62 -4.94
CA ILE A 132 -10.33 -5.02 -4.27
C ILE A 132 -9.91 -5.83 -3.05
N LEU A 133 -10.38 -5.41 -1.87
CA LEU A 133 -10.09 -6.11 -0.63
C LEU A 133 -11.37 -6.73 -0.07
N ARG A 134 -11.22 -7.93 0.47
CA ARG A 134 -12.32 -8.66 1.11
C ARG A 134 -11.88 -9.12 2.48
N ASP A 135 -12.82 -9.13 3.41
CA ASP A 135 -12.60 -9.61 4.76
C ASP A 135 -12.92 -11.11 4.83
N ASP A 136 -11.87 -11.93 4.90
CA ASP A 136 -12.02 -13.39 4.97
C ASP A 136 -12.27 -13.88 6.40
N ASP A 137 -11.97 -13.06 7.41
CA ASP A 137 -12.07 -13.42 8.81
C ASP A 137 -13.51 -13.72 9.25
N SER A 138 -14.47 -12.94 8.76
CA SER A 138 -15.88 -13.12 9.09
C SER A 138 -16.64 -14.02 8.12
N GLY A 139 -15.97 -14.55 7.10
CA GLY A 139 -16.61 -15.28 6.01
C GLY A 139 -17.45 -14.38 5.10
N ARG A 140 -17.38 -13.08 5.28
CA ARG A 140 -18.08 -12.08 4.46
C ARG A 140 -17.14 -11.51 3.41
N LYS A 141 -17.71 -11.23 2.25
CA LYS A 141 -16.95 -10.57 1.18
C LYS A 141 -17.44 -9.14 1.04
N ALA A 142 -16.51 -8.19 1.25
CA ALA A 142 -16.72 -6.77 0.99
C ALA A 142 -15.84 -6.40 -0.20
N ALA A 143 -16.45 -5.86 -1.23
CA ALA A 143 -15.72 -5.39 -2.41
C ALA A 143 -15.33 -3.94 -2.26
#